data_65319de897a272364af607e39b5cf17d
#
_entry.id   65319de897a272364af607e39b5cf17d
#
_cell.length_a   1.000
_cell.length_b   1.000
_cell.length_c   1.000
_cell.angle_alpha   90.00
_cell.angle_beta   90.00
_cell.angle_gamma   90.00
#
_symmetry.space_group_name_H-M   'P 1'
#
loop_
_entity.id
_entity.type
_entity.pdbx_description
1 polymer ?
#
loop_
_entity_poly.entity_id
_entity_poly.type
_entity_poly.pdbx_seq_one_letter_code
_entity_poly.pdbx_strand_id
1 'polypeptide(L)'
;MAHTETDITADLIRDLLRDQHPDLADRPLELGARGWDNQLWRLGDDLAVRLPWATPAADALLRKEHAWVPALARRLPLRVPVPQRLGEPSERFPRPWIVTTWVRGTPADRAPATSAVEAADALAAFLTALHRPAPADAPVGRGRGGSPTEYADGFARHLASATEAGLIPDPDAVRAVWEDAVTAPDWPGPAVWLHADLHPANILTAEGTFCGVIDFGDLCAGDPACDLAAAWTLLPDGAADLFLDAYRPVPDAATIRRARGWALLRALACLLIGEAGRQGRPGGKPTWGPPAQATLRRLIATHHR
;
A
#
# COMPACT_ATOMS: atom_id res chain seq x y z
N MET A 1 11.24 26.33 8.13
CA MET A 1 10.69 26.38 9.50
C MET A 1 10.82 24.97 10.06
N ALA A 2 11.49 24.80 11.19
CA ALA A 2 11.58 23.52 11.88
C ALA A 2 10.16 23.14 12.33
N HIS A 3 9.59 22.08 11.77
CA HIS A 3 8.39 21.48 12.33
C HIS A 3 8.77 20.92 13.70
N THR A 4 8.27 21.52 14.75
CA THR A 4 8.31 20.94 16.10
C THR A 4 7.47 19.67 16.01
N GLU A 5 8.11 18.50 16.03
CA GLU A 5 7.43 17.21 16.14
C GLU A 5 6.54 17.27 17.37
N THR A 6 5.22 17.31 17.17
CA THR A 6 4.29 17.21 18.30
C THR A 6 4.42 15.79 18.84
N ASP A 7 4.86 15.65 20.08
CA ASP A 7 4.98 14.34 20.71
C ASP A 7 3.57 13.76 20.94
N ILE A 8 3.21 12.75 20.15
CA ILE A 8 1.90 12.09 20.24
C ILE A 8 1.94 11.06 21.35
N THR A 9 1.38 11.45 22.49
CA THR A 9 1.28 10.62 23.71
C THR A 9 -0.13 10.05 23.88
N ALA A 10 -0.26 9.02 24.71
CA ALA A 10 -1.56 8.46 25.08
C ALA A 10 -2.46 9.50 25.75
N ASP A 11 -1.89 10.41 26.57
CA ASP A 11 -2.65 11.45 27.25
C ASP A 11 -3.18 12.49 26.26
N LEU A 12 -2.36 12.92 25.29
CA LEU A 12 -2.83 13.79 24.20
C LEU A 12 -4.04 13.18 23.49
N ILE A 13 -3.96 11.89 23.13
CA ILE A 13 -5.05 11.21 22.42
C ILE A 13 -6.31 11.11 23.29
N ARG A 14 -6.16 10.80 24.59
CA ARG A 14 -7.32 10.79 25.52
C ARG A 14 -7.96 12.16 25.63
N ASP A 15 -7.17 13.23 25.69
CA ASP A 15 -7.71 14.59 25.73
C ASP A 15 -8.42 14.95 24.42
N LEU A 16 -7.87 14.60 23.26
CA LEU A 16 -8.53 14.78 21.97
C LEU A 16 -9.85 14.02 21.86
N LEU A 17 -9.88 12.77 22.36
CA LEU A 17 -11.10 11.97 22.42
C LEU A 17 -12.13 12.59 23.37
N ARG A 18 -11.74 13.06 24.58
CA ARG A 18 -12.66 13.73 25.49
C ARG A 18 -13.27 15.00 24.91
N ASP A 19 -12.45 15.77 24.21
CA ASP A 19 -12.88 17.04 23.61
C ASP A 19 -13.84 16.82 22.42
N GLN A 20 -13.61 15.82 21.58
CA GLN A 20 -14.31 15.68 20.30
C GLN A 20 -15.17 14.41 20.17
N HIS A 21 -14.84 13.32 20.85
CA HIS A 21 -15.51 12.03 20.80
C HIS A 21 -15.60 11.39 22.20
N PRO A 22 -16.30 12.03 23.16
CA PRO A 22 -16.29 11.64 24.56
C PRO A 22 -16.80 10.20 24.80
N ASP A 23 -17.63 9.67 23.93
CA ASP A 23 -18.11 8.28 23.95
C ASP A 23 -17.00 7.23 23.75
N LEU A 24 -15.82 7.65 23.30
CA LEU A 24 -14.66 6.78 23.05
C LEU A 24 -13.51 7.00 24.06
N ALA A 25 -13.58 8.02 24.91
CA ALA A 25 -12.46 8.50 25.72
C ALA A 25 -11.95 7.50 26.77
N ASP A 26 -12.85 6.66 27.30
CA ASP A 26 -12.53 5.69 28.36
C ASP A 26 -12.08 4.32 27.84
N ARG A 27 -11.99 4.14 26.50
CA ARG A 27 -11.51 2.88 25.93
C ARG A 27 -10.01 2.68 26.17
N PRO A 28 -9.54 1.44 26.37
CA PRO A 28 -8.12 1.14 26.44
C PRO A 28 -7.38 1.66 25.21
N LEU A 29 -6.21 2.28 25.41
CA LEU A 29 -5.40 2.90 24.37
C LEU A 29 -3.97 2.35 24.44
N GLU A 30 -3.49 1.78 23.33
CA GLU A 30 -2.16 1.20 23.18
C GLU A 30 -1.51 1.65 21.87
N LEU A 31 -0.20 1.96 21.89
CA LEU A 31 0.54 2.24 20.66
C LEU A 31 0.64 0.98 19.82
N GLY A 32 0.00 0.99 18.64
CA GLY A 32 0.01 -0.13 17.69
C GLY A 32 1.20 -0.09 16.74
N ALA A 33 1.41 1.04 16.05
CA ALA A 33 2.48 1.19 15.09
C ALA A 33 2.86 2.66 14.85
N ARG A 34 4.11 2.86 14.40
CA ARG A 34 4.57 4.13 13.81
C ARG A 34 4.85 3.90 12.33
N GLY A 35 3.96 4.44 11.48
CA GLY A 35 4.13 4.46 10.02
C GLY A 35 5.01 5.63 9.57
N TRP A 36 5.10 5.83 8.24
CA TRP A 36 5.83 6.94 7.64
C TRP A 36 5.17 8.29 7.95
N ASP A 37 3.84 8.36 7.77
CA ASP A 37 3.07 9.58 7.87
C ASP A 37 2.23 9.67 9.13
N ASN A 38 1.85 8.52 9.72
CA ASN A 38 0.91 8.44 10.82
C ASN A 38 1.40 7.55 11.96
N GLN A 39 1.02 7.90 13.19
CA GLN A 39 1.00 6.98 14.32
C GLN A 39 -0.37 6.33 14.39
N LEU A 40 -0.38 5.03 14.65
CA LEU A 40 -1.56 4.21 14.83
C LEU A 40 -1.65 3.73 16.28
N TRP A 41 -2.72 4.11 16.95
CA TRP A 41 -2.99 3.70 18.33
C TRP A 41 -4.24 2.83 18.37
N ARG A 42 -4.13 1.62 18.90
CA ARG A 42 -5.27 0.75 19.12
C ARG A 42 -6.18 1.33 20.20
N LEU A 43 -7.48 1.37 19.95
CA LEU A 43 -8.50 1.90 20.84
C LEU A 43 -9.53 0.82 21.15
N GLY A 44 -9.38 0.16 22.29
CA GLY A 44 -10.15 -1.04 22.60
C GLY A 44 -9.82 -2.20 21.66
N ASP A 45 -10.81 -3.07 21.40
CA ASP A 45 -10.62 -4.28 20.61
C ASP A 45 -10.91 -4.13 19.12
N ASP A 46 -11.62 -3.09 18.74
CA ASP A 46 -12.29 -2.93 17.44
C ASP A 46 -11.94 -1.62 16.71
N LEU A 47 -11.30 -0.66 17.37
CA LEU A 47 -10.98 0.64 16.81
C LEU A 47 -9.48 0.95 16.87
N ALA A 48 -9.10 1.97 16.11
CA ALA A 48 -7.78 2.60 16.17
C ALA A 48 -7.90 4.11 15.94
N VAL A 49 -6.98 4.87 16.54
CA VAL A 49 -6.79 6.29 16.27
C VAL A 49 -5.55 6.46 15.41
N ARG A 50 -5.69 7.20 14.30
CA ARG A 50 -4.58 7.55 13.40
C ARG A 50 -4.34 9.05 13.46
N LEU A 51 -3.11 9.43 13.81
CA LEU A 51 -2.68 10.82 13.90
C LEU A 51 -1.50 11.05 12.96
N PRO A 52 -1.52 12.09 12.11
CA PRO A 52 -0.39 12.45 11.26
C PRO A 52 0.73 13.04 12.13
N TRP A 53 1.99 12.66 11.85
CA TRP A 53 3.12 13.14 12.65
C TRP A 53 4.29 13.66 11.83
N ALA A 54 4.55 13.09 10.64
CA ALA A 54 5.80 13.34 9.92
C ALA A 54 5.67 14.38 8.80
N THR A 55 4.64 14.29 7.96
CA THR A 55 4.52 15.14 6.77
C THR A 55 3.24 15.97 6.74
N PRO A 56 3.25 17.20 6.17
CA PRO A 56 2.03 17.97 5.96
C PRO A 56 1.04 17.28 5.01
N ALA A 57 1.54 16.43 4.09
CA ALA A 57 0.71 15.70 3.14
C ALA A 57 -0.23 14.70 3.84
N ALA A 58 0.15 14.17 5.00
CA ALA A 58 -0.63 13.19 5.77
C ALA A 58 -2.04 13.70 6.12
N ASP A 59 -2.21 15.01 6.32
CA ASP A 59 -3.52 15.61 6.63
C ASP A 59 -4.54 15.39 5.50
N ALA A 60 -4.10 15.61 4.27
CA ALA A 60 -4.93 15.39 3.08
C ALA A 60 -5.22 13.90 2.87
N LEU A 61 -4.26 13.02 3.18
CA LEU A 61 -4.44 11.56 3.08
C LEU A 61 -5.52 11.07 4.03
N LEU A 62 -5.52 11.49 5.30
CA LEU A 62 -6.53 11.10 6.28
C LEU A 62 -7.94 11.62 5.92
N ARG A 63 -8.05 12.87 5.46
CA ARG A 63 -9.34 13.40 4.99
C ARG A 63 -9.87 12.64 3.76
N LYS A 64 -8.99 12.27 2.84
CA LYS A 64 -9.31 11.45 1.67
C LYS A 64 -9.83 10.06 2.10
N GLU A 65 -9.13 9.39 3.00
CA GLU A 65 -9.58 8.09 3.53
C GLU A 65 -10.96 8.22 4.20
N HIS A 66 -11.15 9.24 5.03
CA HIS A 66 -12.44 9.47 5.68
C HIS A 66 -13.58 9.70 4.69
N ALA A 67 -13.32 10.41 3.59
CA ALA A 67 -14.34 10.71 2.60
C ALA A 67 -14.73 9.49 1.73
N TRP A 68 -13.77 8.65 1.34
CA TRP A 68 -13.98 7.64 0.29
C TRP A 68 -14.04 6.20 0.77
N VAL A 69 -13.24 5.82 1.76
CA VAL A 69 -13.13 4.42 2.20
C VAL A 69 -14.45 3.85 2.73
N PRO A 70 -15.32 4.59 3.48
CA PRO A 70 -16.56 4.00 4.01
C PRO A 70 -17.51 3.49 2.93
N ALA A 71 -17.58 4.17 1.78
CA ALA A 71 -18.43 3.74 0.67
C ALA A 71 -17.82 2.53 -0.07
N LEU A 72 -16.50 2.52 -0.24
CA LEU A 72 -15.76 1.42 -0.89
C LEU A 72 -15.80 0.14 -0.05
N ALA A 73 -15.60 0.24 1.25
CA ALA A 73 -15.50 -0.88 2.18
C ALA A 73 -16.71 -1.82 2.15
N ARG A 74 -17.90 -1.29 1.85
CA ARG A 74 -19.15 -2.07 1.83
C ARG A 74 -19.16 -3.21 0.82
N ARG A 75 -18.31 -3.14 -0.20
CA ARG A 75 -18.25 -4.14 -1.28
C ARG A 75 -16.95 -4.97 -1.26
N LEU A 76 -15.98 -4.59 -0.45
CA LEU A 76 -14.69 -5.27 -0.42
C LEU A 76 -14.79 -6.58 0.38
N PRO A 77 -14.31 -7.71 -0.19
CA PRO A 77 -14.39 -9.01 0.49
C PRO A 77 -13.36 -9.19 1.60
N LEU A 78 -12.24 -8.45 1.53
CA LEU A 78 -11.26 -8.41 2.62
C LEU A 78 -11.56 -7.24 3.57
N ARG A 79 -11.24 -7.42 4.84
CA ARG A 79 -11.42 -6.36 5.84
C ARG A 79 -10.49 -5.19 5.55
N VAL A 80 -11.00 -3.98 5.73
CA VAL A 80 -10.24 -2.73 5.57
C VAL A 80 -10.51 -1.80 6.77
N PRO A 81 -9.57 -0.91 7.11
CA PRO A 81 -9.81 0.10 8.14
C PRO A 81 -10.86 1.10 7.65
N VAL A 82 -12.04 1.08 8.25
CA VAL A 82 -13.14 1.96 7.89
C VAL A 82 -13.17 3.15 8.83
N PRO A 83 -12.92 4.38 8.37
CA PRO A 83 -13.06 5.58 9.18
C PRO A 83 -14.46 5.72 9.78
N GLN A 84 -14.52 5.94 11.09
CA GLN A 84 -15.75 6.06 11.89
C GLN A 84 -15.98 7.48 12.38
N ARG A 85 -14.90 8.22 12.67
CA ARG A 85 -14.90 9.59 13.16
C ARG A 85 -13.76 10.38 12.52
N LEU A 86 -13.99 11.65 12.30
CA LEU A 86 -12.97 12.63 11.96
C LEU A 86 -12.78 13.56 13.16
N GLY A 87 -11.54 13.70 13.61
CA GLY A 87 -11.16 14.72 14.56
C GLY A 87 -10.60 15.94 13.83
N GLU A 88 -11.11 17.09 14.16
CA GLU A 88 -10.68 18.37 13.56
C GLU A 88 -9.47 18.96 14.29
N PRO A 89 -8.67 19.79 13.60
CA PRO A 89 -7.57 20.52 14.23
C PRO A 89 -8.02 21.32 15.43
N SER A 90 -7.22 21.31 16.50
CA SER A 90 -7.45 22.05 17.73
C SER A 90 -6.15 22.69 18.23
N GLU A 91 -6.22 23.53 19.28
CA GLU A 91 -5.01 24.08 19.91
C GLU A 91 -4.09 23.00 20.46
N ARG A 92 -4.64 21.87 20.94
CA ARG A 92 -3.86 20.72 21.46
C ARG A 92 -3.14 19.96 20.33
N PHE A 93 -3.79 19.83 19.18
CA PHE A 93 -3.26 19.11 18.03
C PHE A 93 -3.74 19.81 16.74
N PRO A 94 -2.89 20.62 16.07
CA PRO A 94 -3.29 21.50 14.98
C PRO A 94 -3.41 20.78 13.64
N ARG A 95 -3.75 19.48 13.66
CA ARG A 95 -3.88 18.60 12.48
C ARG A 95 -5.13 17.74 12.57
N PRO A 96 -5.75 17.35 11.44
CA PRO A 96 -6.85 16.39 11.45
C PRO A 96 -6.36 14.99 11.89
N TRP A 97 -7.24 14.22 12.46
CA TRP A 97 -7.00 12.84 12.85
C TRP A 97 -8.26 12.00 12.66
N ILE A 98 -8.16 10.68 12.61
CA ILE A 98 -9.33 9.80 12.41
C ILE A 98 -9.37 8.68 13.44
N VAL A 99 -10.61 8.29 13.78
CA VAL A 99 -10.86 6.99 14.40
C VAL A 99 -11.36 6.05 13.31
N THR A 100 -10.73 4.88 13.20
CA THR A 100 -11.04 3.87 12.18
C THR A 100 -11.26 2.50 12.83
N THR A 101 -11.87 1.56 12.12
CA THR A 101 -11.94 0.17 12.60
C THR A 101 -10.55 -0.46 12.64
N TRP A 102 -10.30 -1.29 13.66
CA TRP A 102 -9.09 -2.11 13.75
C TRP A 102 -9.23 -3.36 12.87
N VAL A 103 -8.27 -3.60 11.99
CA VAL A 103 -8.20 -4.81 11.18
C VAL A 103 -7.21 -5.78 11.82
N ARG A 104 -7.68 -6.96 12.21
CA ARG A 104 -6.83 -8.00 12.82
C ARG A 104 -6.09 -8.77 11.75
N GLY A 105 -4.85 -9.17 12.03
CA GLY A 105 -3.97 -9.92 11.17
C GLY A 105 -2.51 -9.53 11.37
N THR A 106 -1.60 -10.26 10.73
CA THR A 106 -0.17 -9.98 10.73
C THR A 106 0.24 -9.46 9.36
N PRO A 107 1.01 -8.37 9.24
CA PRO A 107 1.51 -7.90 7.94
C PRO A 107 2.29 -8.99 7.20
N ALA A 108 2.04 -9.13 5.90
CA ALA A 108 2.60 -10.20 5.05
C ALA A 108 4.13 -10.12 4.88
N ASP A 109 4.76 -8.97 5.18
CA ASP A 109 6.22 -8.85 5.24
C ASP A 109 6.83 -9.60 6.44
N ARG A 110 6.00 -9.94 7.45
CA ARG A 110 6.38 -10.71 8.66
C ARG A 110 5.80 -12.12 8.64
N ALA A 111 4.60 -12.30 8.09
CA ALA A 111 3.93 -13.59 7.95
C ALA A 111 3.33 -13.69 6.53
N PRO A 112 4.13 -14.11 5.52
CA PRO A 112 3.65 -14.21 4.15
C PRO A 112 2.55 -15.27 4.00
N ALA A 113 1.68 -15.11 2.98
CA ALA A 113 0.72 -16.14 2.64
C ALA A 113 1.43 -17.44 2.21
N THR A 114 0.91 -18.58 2.66
CA THR A 114 1.45 -19.91 2.37
C THR A 114 0.56 -20.72 1.42
N SER A 115 -0.73 -20.42 1.36
CA SER A 115 -1.66 -21.03 0.41
C SER A 115 -1.71 -20.19 -0.89
N ALA A 116 -1.11 -20.70 -1.97
CA ALA A 116 -1.04 -20.03 -3.26
C ALA A 116 -2.43 -19.76 -3.87
N VAL A 117 -3.31 -20.78 -3.85
CA VAL A 117 -4.65 -20.70 -4.45
C VAL A 117 -5.53 -19.74 -3.66
N GLU A 118 -5.61 -19.90 -2.33
CA GLU A 118 -6.46 -19.06 -1.49
C GLU A 118 -6.01 -17.58 -1.51
N ALA A 119 -4.69 -17.33 -1.51
CA ALA A 119 -4.16 -15.97 -1.60
C ALA A 119 -4.45 -15.33 -2.98
N ALA A 120 -4.32 -16.10 -4.07
CA ALA A 120 -4.65 -15.64 -5.42
C ALA A 120 -6.14 -15.30 -5.53
N ASP A 121 -7.02 -16.18 -5.07
CA ASP A 121 -8.48 -15.98 -5.09
C ASP A 121 -8.90 -14.77 -4.23
N ALA A 122 -8.37 -14.65 -3.02
CA ALA A 122 -8.68 -13.54 -2.12
C ALA A 122 -8.25 -12.19 -2.72
N LEU A 123 -7.05 -12.12 -3.31
CA LEU A 123 -6.53 -10.91 -3.96
C LEU A 123 -7.33 -10.58 -5.22
N ALA A 124 -7.66 -11.57 -6.06
CA ALA A 124 -8.45 -11.39 -7.26
C ALA A 124 -9.87 -10.89 -6.95
N ALA A 125 -10.52 -11.48 -5.95
CA ALA A 125 -11.84 -11.03 -5.49
C ALA A 125 -11.79 -9.59 -4.95
N PHE A 126 -10.78 -9.26 -4.14
CA PHE A 126 -10.59 -7.92 -3.60
C PHE A 126 -10.39 -6.88 -4.70
N LEU A 127 -9.46 -7.10 -5.63
CA LEU A 127 -9.19 -6.15 -6.70
C LEU A 127 -10.32 -6.08 -7.73
N THR A 128 -11.01 -7.17 -8.03
CA THR A 128 -12.23 -7.15 -8.86
C THR A 128 -13.31 -6.27 -8.23
N ALA A 129 -13.47 -6.32 -6.91
CA ALA A 129 -14.44 -5.49 -6.20
C ALA A 129 -14.02 -4.02 -6.10
N LEU A 130 -12.71 -3.75 -5.96
CA LEU A 130 -12.16 -2.40 -5.85
C LEU A 130 -12.14 -1.69 -7.22
N HIS A 131 -11.65 -2.33 -8.28
CA HIS A 131 -11.45 -1.78 -9.63
C HIS A 131 -12.77 -1.51 -10.35
N ARG A 132 -13.59 -0.65 -9.79
CA ARG A 132 -14.80 -0.10 -10.42
C ARG A 132 -14.51 1.28 -10.97
N PRO A 133 -15.20 1.72 -12.04
CA PRO A 133 -15.06 3.08 -12.53
C PRO A 133 -15.15 4.09 -11.39
N ALA A 134 -14.15 4.94 -11.29
CA ALA A 134 -14.12 6.00 -10.30
C ALA A 134 -14.93 7.20 -10.79
N PRO A 135 -15.61 7.94 -9.92
CA PRO A 135 -16.32 9.17 -10.30
C PRO A 135 -15.31 10.25 -10.74
N ALA A 136 -15.81 11.26 -11.45
CA ALA A 136 -14.96 12.32 -12.02
C ALA A 136 -14.22 13.17 -10.97
N ASP A 137 -14.76 13.25 -9.76
CA ASP A 137 -14.19 13.95 -8.62
C ASP A 137 -13.30 13.05 -7.72
N ALA A 138 -13.05 11.80 -8.15
CA ALA A 138 -12.13 10.91 -7.45
C ALA A 138 -10.71 11.50 -7.40
N PRO A 139 -9.97 11.28 -6.30
CA PRO A 139 -8.61 11.78 -6.19
C PRO A 139 -7.70 11.19 -7.27
N VAL A 140 -6.87 12.04 -7.88
CA VAL A 140 -5.84 11.63 -8.83
C VAL A 140 -4.59 11.22 -8.07
N GLY A 141 -3.95 10.12 -8.48
CA GLY A 141 -2.71 9.65 -7.89
C GLY A 141 -1.55 10.61 -8.15
N ARG A 142 -0.74 10.84 -7.12
CA ARG A 142 0.52 11.58 -7.26
C ARG A 142 1.67 10.56 -7.25
N GLY A 143 2.26 10.31 -8.42
CA GLY A 143 3.29 9.29 -8.54
C GLY A 143 2.77 7.86 -8.53
N ARG A 144 1.46 7.63 -8.81
CA ARG A 144 0.80 6.32 -8.80
C ARG A 144 -0.38 6.31 -9.75
N GLY A 145 -0.69 5.14 -10.35
CA GLY A 145 -1.89 4.93 -11.15
C GLY A 145 -1.89 5.54 -12.55
N GLY A 146 -0.79 6.16 -12.98
CA GLY A 146 -0.56 6.62 -14.34
C GLY A 146 0.16 5.58 -15.21
N SER A 147 0.70 6.04 -16.36
CA SER A 147 1.58 5.19 -17.18
C SER A 147 2.93 4.96 -16.49
N PRO A 148 3.50 3.74 -16.52
CA PRO A 148 4.87 3.52 -16.01
C PRO A 148 5.92 4.47 -16.60
N THR A 149 5.72 4.98 -17.85
CA THR A 149 6.62 5.93 -18.51
C THR A 149 6.85 7.21 -17.71
N GLU A 150 5.84 7.67 -16.95
CA GLU A 150 5.93 8.87 -16.11
C GLU A 150 6.95 8.71 -14.96
N TYR A 151 7.38 7.48 -14.69
CA TYR A 151 8.28 7.13 -13.57
C TYR A 151 9.67 6.69 -14.01
N ALA A 152 10.03 6.90 -15.27
CA ALA A 152 11.31 6.48 -15.86
C ALA A 152 12.52 7.00 -15.07
N ASP A 153 12.50 8.26 -14.64
CA ASP A 153 13.57 8.84 -13.80
C ASP A 153 13.63 8.17 -12.40
N GLY A 154 12.48 7.84 -11.84
CA GLY A 154 12.39 7.12 -10.56
C GLY A 154 12.98 5.72 -10.69
N PHE A 155 12.61 5.00 -11.74
CA PHE A 155 13.16 3.69 -12.07
C PHE A 155 14.70 3.75 -12.23
N ALA A 156 15.20 4.67 -13.05
CA ALA A 156 16.64 4.81 -13.32
C ALA A 156 17.42 5.06 -12.03
N ARG A 157 16.96 5.97 -11.16
CA ARG A 157 17.58 6.24 -9.86
C ARG A 157 17.56 5.01 -8.94
N HIS A 158 16.43 4.33 -8.81
CA HIS A 158 16.32 3.16 -7.94
C HIS A 158 17.20 2.01 -8.43
N LEU A 159 17.22 1.76 -9.75
CA LEU A 159 18.07 0.72 -10.34
C LEU A 159 19.54 1.03 -10.12
N ALA A 160 19.98 2.26 -10.38
CA ALA A 160 21.37 2.68 -10.17
C ALA A 160 21.78 2.49 -8.70
N SER A 161 20.98 3.00 -7.76
CA SER A 161 21.25 2.87 -6.32
C SER A 161 21.28 1.41 -5.84
N ALA A 162 20.36 0.58 -6.34
CA ALA A 162 20.32 -0.84 -5.96
C ALA A 162 21.50 -1.63 -6.57
N THR A 163 21.95 -1.26 -7.78
CA THR A 163 23.12 -1.86 -8.43
C THR A 163 24.41 -1.46 -7.71
N GLU A 164 24.57 -0.18 -7.36
CA GLU A 164 25.70 0.32 -6.59
C GLU A 164 25.81 -0.34 -5.20
N ALA A 165 24.66 -0.60 -4.58
CA ALA A 165 24.59 -1.32 -3.31
C ALA A 165 24.80 -2.85 -3.45
N GLY A 166 25.03 -3.38 -4.65
CA GLY A 166 25.23 -4.81 -4.89
C GLY A 166 23.99 -5.68 -4.68
N LEU A 167 22.78 -5.07 -4.73
CA LEU A 167 21.52 -5.76 -4.47
C LEU A 167 20.90 -6.41 -5.72
N ILE A 168 21.39 -6.04 -6.91
CA ILE A 168 20.90 -6.48 -8.21
C ILE A 168 21.99 -7.27 -8.92
N PRO A 169 21.88 -8.62 -9.02
CA PRO A 169 22.87 -9.45 -9.71
C PRO A 169 22.90 -9.22 -11.24
N ASP A 170 21.75 -8.94 -11.83
CA ASP A 170 21.60 -8.74 -13.28
C ASP A 170 20.76 -7.47 -13.57
N PRO A 171 21.40 -6.28 -13.62
CA PRO A 171 20.72 -5.03 -13.93
C PRO A 171 20.12 -4.98 -15.34
N ASP A 172 20.69 -5.72 -16.31
CA ASP A 172 20.20 -5.72 -17.69
C ASP A 172 18.91 -6.51 -17.81
N ALA A 173 18.76 -7.64 -17.12
CA ALA A 173 17.49 -8.35 -17.04
C ALA A 173 16.39 -7.50 -16.38
N VAL A 174 16.73 -6.73 -15.34
CA VAL A 174 15.80 -5.78 -14.72
C VAL A 174 15.38 -4.69 -15.70
N ARG A 175 16.34 -4.14 -16.46
CA ARG A 175 16.08 -3.13 -17.49
C ARG A 175 15.18 -3.66 -18.60
N ALA A 176 15.39 -4.89 -19.07
CA ALA A 176 14.56 -5.51 -20.12
C ALA A 176 13.08 -5.63 -19.70
N VAL A 177 12.79 -6.00 -18.45
CA VAL A 177 11.41 -6.01 -17.91
C VAL A 177 10.79 -4.61 -17.92
N TRP A 178 11.58 -3.60 -17.57
CA TRP A 178 11.13 -2.21 -17.58
C TRP A 178 10.83 -1.71 -18.98
N GLU A 179 11.74 -1.94 -19.94
CA GLU A 179 11.59 -1.55 -21.34
C GLU A 179 10.35 -2.19 -21.98
N ASP A 180 10.09 -3.47 -21.69
CA ASP A 180 8.85 -4.11 -22.11
C ASP A 180 7.62 -3.40 -21.53
N ALA A 181 7.61 -3.06 -20.25
CA ALA A 181 6.49 -2.40 -19.59
C ALA A 181 6.18 -1.01 -20.17
N VAL A 182 7.22 -0.17 -20.39
CA VAL A 182 7.04 1.21 -20.87
C VAL A 182 6.71 1.29 -22.35
N THR A 183 6.94 0.23 -23.13
CA THR A 183 6.51 0.14 -24.52
C THR A 183 5.09 -0.41 -24.70
N ALA A 184 4.45 -0.85 -23.62
CA ALA A 184 3.07 -1.28 -23.66
C ALA A 184 2.13 -0.08 -23.90
N PRO A 185 1.07 -0.22 -24.71
CA PRO A 185 0.04 0.80 -24.86
C PRO A 185 -0.52 1.25 -23.50
N ASP A 186 -0.84 2.54 -23.37
CA ASP A 186 -1.49 3.09 -22.19
C ASP A 186 -2.89 2.48 -21.97
N TRP A 187 -3.40 2.61 -20.75
CA TRP A 187 -4.74 2.16 -20.38
C TRP A 187 -5.82 2.95 -21.15
N PRO A 188 -6.62 2.30 -22.03
CA PRO A 188 -7.63 3.00 -22.82
C PRO A 188 -8.98 3.11 -22.12
N GLY A 189 -9.15 2.43 -20.98
CA GLY A 189 -10.41 2.38 -20.26
C GLY A 189 -10.63 3.56 -19.32
N PRO A 190 -11.80 3.63 -18.66
CA PRO A 190 -12.04 4.61 -17.61
C PRO A 190 -11.10 4.38 -16.44
N ALA A 191 -10.72 5.45 -15.74
CA ALA A 191 -9.98 5.34 -14.49
C ALA A 191 -10.80 4.54 -13.48
N VAL A 192 -10.17 3.57 -12.82
CA VAL A 192 -10.79 2.75 -11.78
C VAL A 192 -10.24 3.12 -10.40
N TRP A 193 -10.96 2.78 -9.34
CA TRP A 193 -10.45 2.92 -8.00
C TRP A 193 -9.24 2.02 -7.78
N LEU A 194 -8.15 2.57 -7.25
CA LEU A 194 -6.91 1.88 -6.92
C LEU A 194 -6.60 2.07 -5.45
N HIS A 195 -6.06 1.02 -4.83
CA HIS A 195 -5.36 1.16 -3.55
C HIS A 195 -4.05 1.93 -3.74
N ALA A 196 -3.37 1.65 -4.84
CA ALA A 196 -2.15 2.28 -5.33
C ALA A 196 -0.88 2.10 -4.48
N ASP A 197 -0.96 1.36 -3.34
CA ASP A 197 0.19 1.04 -2.48
C ASP A 197 0.18 -0.39 -1.95
N LEU A 198 -0.17 -1.37 -2.79
CA LEU A 198 -0.18 -2.79 -2.41
C LEU A 198 1.25 -3.34 -2.34
N HIS A 199 1.72 -3.55 -1.12
CA HIS A 199 2.99 -4.21 -0.81
C HIS A 199 2.83 -5.04 0.48
N PRO A 200 3.77 -5.97 0.81
CA PRO A 200 3.55 -6.93 1.89
C PRO A 200 3.21 -6.34 3.26
N ALA A 201 3.69 -5.13 3.59
CA ALA A 201 3.37 -4.51 4.87
C ALA A 201 1.93 -3.95 4.94
N ASN A 202 1.25 -3.74 3.79
CA ASN A 202 -0.12 -3.23 3.70
C ASN A 202 -1.17 -4.33 3.51
N ILE A 203 -0.75 -5.60 3.47
CA ILE A 203 -1.63 -6.77 3.42
C ILE A 203 -1.51 -7.52 4.73
N LEU A 204 -2.64 -7.89 5.31
CA LEU A 204 -2.69 -8.69 6.53
C LEU A 204 -3.02 -10.13 6.21
N THR A 205 -2.35 -11.04 6.91
CA THR A 205 -2.54 -12.48 6.83
C THR A 205 -3.03 -13.06 8.14
N ALA A 206 -3.82 -14.11 8.03
CA ALA A 206 -4.19 -15.01 9.11
C ALA A 206 -4.36 -16.41 8.51
N GLU A 207 -3.97 -17.45 9.24
CA GLU A 207 -4.12 -18.85 8.82
C GLU A 207 -3.55 -19.16 7.42
N GLY A 208 -2.47 -18.46 7.03
CA GLY A 208 -1.76 -18.67 5.76
C GLY A 208 -2.37 -18.01 4.54
N THR A 209 -3.46 -17.23 4.67
CA THR A 209 -4.09 -16.49 3.58
C THR A 209 -4.28 -15.00 3.91
N PHE A 210 -4.72 -14.21 2.92
CA PHE A 210 -5.02 -12.79 3.11
C PHE A 210 -6.35 -12.60 3.86
N CYS A 211 -6.35 -11.75 4.89
CA CYS A 211 -7.52 -11.45 5.71
C CYS A 211 -7.87 -9.97 5.78
N GLY A 212 -6.98 -9.09 5.34
CA GLY A 212 -7.22 -7.64 5.35
C GLY A 212 -6.24 -6.86 4.49
N VAL A 213 -6.66 -5.65 4.12
CA VAL A 213 -5.86 -4.66 3.38
C VAL A 213 -5.91 -3.35 4.16
N ILE A 214 -4.76 -2.73 4.41
CA ILE A 214 -4.64 -1.52 5.21
C ILE A 214 -3.92 -0.41 4.44
N ASP A 215 -3.98 0.81 4.97
CA ASP A 215 -3.33 2.00 4.44
C ASP A 215 -3.84 2.47 3.06
N PHE A 216 -5.04 3.03 3.08
CA PHE A 216 -5.68 3.63 1.90
C PHE A 216 -5.26 5.09 1.65
N GLY A 217 -4.17 5.53 2.26
CA GLY A 217 -3.65 6.89 2.09
C GLY A 217 -3.37 7.26 0.63
N ASP A 218 -2.95 6.29 -0.20
CA ASP A 218 -2.69 6.50 -1.63
C ASP A 218 -3.90 6.21 -2.54
N LEU A 219 -5.08 5.89 -1.97
CA LEU A 219 -6.31 5.66 -2.73
C LEU A 219 -6.51 6.72 -3.82
N CYS A 220 -6.67 6.30 -5.06
CA CYS A 220 -6.84 7.20 -6.20
C CYS A 220 -7.58 6.52 -7.36
N ALA A 221 -7.87 7.31 -8.39
CA ALA A 221 -8.35 6.81 -9.68
C ALA A 221 -7.20 6.66 -10.67
N GLY A 222 -7.17 5.56 -11.46
CA GLY A 222 -6.12 5.34 -12.45
C GLY A 222 -6.21 4.04 -13.23
N ASP A 223 -5.06 3.64 -13.79
CA ASP A 223 -4.84 2.38 -14.53
C ASP A 223 -4.79 1.18 -13.54
N PRO A 224 -5.63 0.15 -13.70
CA PRO A 224 -5.63 -1.04 -12.85
C PRO A 224 -4.27 -1.76 -12.80
N ALA A 225 -3.42 -1.59 -13.80
CA ALA A 225 -2.09 -2.19 -13.83
C ALA A 225 -1.25 -1.85 -12.57
N CYS A 226 -1.46 -0.67 -11.97
CA CYS A 226 -0.77 -0.26 -10.75
C CYS A 226 -1.01 -1.24 -9.58
N ASP A 227 -2.25 -1.68 -9.38
CA ASP A 227 -2.61 -2.62 -8.31
C ASP A 227 -2.43 -4.09 -8.75
N LEU A 228 -2.57 -4.40 -10.04
CA LEU A 228 -2.28 -5.75 -10.57
C LEU A 228 -0.81 -6.15 -10.40
N ALA A 229 0.09 -5.21 -10.17
CA ALA A 229 1.47 -5.44 -9.71
C ALA A 229 1.54 -6.38 -8.49
N ALA A 230 0.48 -6.42 -7.68
CA ALA A 230 0.33 -7.28 -6.51
C ALA A 230 0.48 -8.78 -6.84
N ALA A 231 0.24 -9.20 -8.08
CA ALA A 231 0.48 -10.58 -8.54
C ALA A 231 1.92 -11.05 -8.28
N TRP A 232 2.88 -10.16 -8.45
CA TRP A 232 4.30 -10.48 -8.26
C TRP A 232 4.85 -10.05 -6.90
N THR A 233 4.26 -9.01 -6.28
CA THR A 233 4.77 -8.46 -5.03
C THR A 233 4.23 -9.15 -3.79
N LEU A 234 3.04 -9.75 -3.85
CA LEU A 234 2.33 -10.30 -2.69
C LEU A 234 2.18 -11.81 -2.71
N LEU A 235 2.03 -12.40 -3.90
CA LEU A 235 1.67 -13.82 -4.00
C LEU A 235 2.89 -14.74 -3.88
N PRO A 236 2.69 -15.98 -3.39
CA PRO A 236 3.70 -17.03 -3.46
C PRO A 236 4.13 -17.33 -4.91
N ASP A 237 5.27 -18.01 -5.06
CA ASP A 237 5.78 -18.41 -6.37
C ASP A 237 4.76 -19.27 -7.12
N GLY A 238 4.53 -18.96 -8.41
CA GLY A 238 3.59 -19.67 -9.28
C GLY A 238 2.13 -19.25 -9.13
N ALA A 239 1.76 -18.38 -8.19
CA ALA A 239 0.38 -17.97 -7.98
C ALA A 239 -0.08 -16.78 -8.84
N ALA A 240 0.84 -16.12 -9.55
CA ALA A 240 0.50 -14.95 -10.37
C ALA A 240 -0.50 -15.30 -11.50
N ASP A 241 -0.31 -16.42 -12.18
CA ASP A 241 -1.21 -16.86 -13.24
C ASP A 241 -2.60 -17.22 -12.69
N LEU A 242 -2.67 -17.91 -11.54
CA LEU A 242 -3.94 -18.20 -10.85
C LEU A 242 -4.71 -16.91 -10.53
N PHE A 243 -4.02 -15.90 -10.04
CA PHE A 243 -4.62 -14.60 -9.75
C PHE A 243 -5.11 -13.90 -11.02
N LEU A 244 -4.30 -13.84 -12.08
CA LEU A 244 -4.67 -13.18 -13.34
C LEU A 244 -5.86 -13.89 -14.02
N ASP A 245 -5.94 -15.22 -13.91
CA ASP A 245 -7.07 -16.01 -14.42
C ASP A 245 -8.35 -15.79 -13.60
N ALA A 246 -8.23 -15.52 -12.30
CA ALA A 246 -9.39 -15.29 -11.41
C ALA A 246 -9.88 -13.83 -11.43
N TYR A 247 -9.00 -12.85 -11.67
CA TYR A 247 -9.35 -11.42 -11.68
C TYR A 247 -10.29 -11.07 -12.85
N ARG A 248 -11.25 -10.14 -12.62
CA ARG A 248 -12.24 -9.72 -13.64
C ARG A 248 -12.32 -8.19 -13.76
N PRO A 249 -12.42 -7.64 -14.98
CA PRO A 249 -12.27 -8.37 -16.27
C PRO A 249 -10.86 -8.93 -16.44
N VAL A 250 -10.71 -10.02 -17.19
CA VAL A 250 -9.39 -10.60 -17.49
C VAL A 250 -8.50 -9.52 -18.12
N PRO A 251 -7.31 -9.26 -17.58
CA PRO A 251 -6.44 -8.20 -18.09
C PRO A 251 -5.83 -8.61 -19.43
N ASP A 252 -5.73 -7.65 -20.34
CA ASP A 252 -5.04 -7.87 -21.60
C ASP A 252 -3.50 -7.90 -21.42
N ALA A 253 -2.80 -8.32 -22.48
CA ALA A 253 -1.35 -8.42 -22.46
C ALA A 253 -0.66 -7.05 -22.17
N ALA A 254 -1.22 -5.94 -22.66
CA ALA A 254 -0.69 -4.60 -22.41
C ALA A 254 -0.80 -4.23 -20.93
N THR A 255 -1.94 -4.50 -20.31
CA THR A 255 -2.17 -4.30 -18.88
C THR A 255 -1.21 -5.14 -18.01
N ILE A 256 -0.98 -6.40 -18.39
CA ILE A 256 -0.03 -7.29 -17.69
C ILE A 256 1.40 -6.75 -17.78
N ARG A 257 1.83 -6.28 -18.97
CA ARG A 257 3.15 -5.67 -19.16
C ARG A 257 3.32 -4.43 -18.28
N ARG A 258 2.36 -3.51 -18.25
CA ARG A 258 2.40 -2.33 -17.36
C ARG A 258 2.40 -2.72 -15.88
N ALA A 259 1.63 -3.73 -15.49
CA ALA A 259 1.60 -4.23 -14.11
C ALA A 259 2.97 -4.79 -13.67
N ARG A 260 3.71 -5.45 -14.56
CA ARG A 260 5.09 -5.90 -14.29
C ARG A 260 6.03 -4.72 -14.08
N GLY A 261 5.88 -3.64 -14.84
CA GLY A 261 6.62 -2.38 -14.62
C GLY A 261 6.35 -1.76 -13.26
N TRP A 262 5.09 -1.71 -12.84
CA TRP A 262 4.71 -1.26 -11.51
C TRP A 262 5.27 -2.16 -10.39
N ALA A 263 5.22 -3.48 -10.57
CA ALA A 263 5.80 -4.42 -9.63
C ALA A 263 7.32 -4.22 -9.49
N LEU A 264 8.00 -3.95 -10.60
CA LEU A 264 9.43 -3.67 -10.63
C LEU A 264 9.79 -2.38 -9.88
N LEU A 265 9.08 -1.28 -10.15
CA LEU A 265 9.26 0.00 -9.44
C LEU A 265 9.10 -0.19 -7.93
N ARG A 266 8.06 -0.88 -7.50
CA ARG A 266 7.79 -1.15 -6.10
C ARG A 266 8.87 -2.04 -5.48
N ALA A 267 9.27 -3.09 -6.18
CA ALA A 267 10.31 -3.99 -5.70
C ALA A 267 11.65 -3.26 -5.49
N LEU A 268 12.07 -2.42 -6.42
CA LEU A 268 13.32 -1.64 -6.29
C LEU A 268 13.25 -0.68 -5.09
N ALA A 269 12.14 0.03 -4.92
CA ALA A 269 11.95 0.92 -3.77
C ALA A 269 11.99 0.16 -2.43
N CYS A 270 11.21 -0.94 -2.33
CA CYS A 270 11.18 -1.77 -1.12
C CYS A 270 12.54 -2.42 -0.82
N LEU A 271 13.29 -2.80 -1.85
CA LEU A 271 14.63 -3.38 -1.69
C LEU A 271 15.60 -2.37 -1.05
N LEU A 272 15.61 -1.12 -1.52
CA LEU A 272 16.43 -0.04 -0.96
C LEU A 272 16.02 0.32 0.48
N ILE A 273 14.72 0.36 0.77
CA ILE A 273 14.19 0.57 2.11
C ILE A 273 14.59 -0.60 3.04
N GLY A 274 14.50 -1.83 2.54
CA GLY A 274 14.93 -3.03 3.24
C GLY A 274 16.42 -3.00 3.61
N GLU A 275 17.26 -2.61 2.65
CA GLU A 275 18.71 -2.49 2.86
C GLU A 275 19.05 -1.36 3.85
N ALA A 276 18.38 -0.21 3.76
CA ALA A 276 18.51 0.85 4.75
C ALA A 276 18.16 0.35 6.17
N GLY A 277 17.12 -0.49 6.29
CA GLY A 277 16.74 -1.11 7.56
C GLY A 277 17.78 -2.11 8.08
N ARG A 278 18.35 -2.94 7.20
CA ARG A 278 19.46 -3.87 7.54
C ARG A 278 20.70 -3.12 8.06
N GLN A 279 20.92 -1.91 7.55
CA GLN A 279 22.01 -1.03 7.97
C GLN A 279 21.66 -0.15 9.18
N GLY A 280 20.47 -0.29 9.77
CA GLY A 280 20.03 0.54 10.90
C GLY A 280 19.78 2.02 10.57
N ARG A 281 19.60 2.36 9.29
CA ARG A 281 19.34 3.75 8.87
C ARG A 281 17.91 4.17 9.24
N PRO A 282 17.70 5.44 9.61
CA PRO A 282 16.36 5.96 9.87
C PRO A 282 15.40 5.72 8.70
N GLY A 283 14.15 5.34 9.00
CA GLY A 283 13.14 5.02 7.99
C GLY A 283 13.30 3.65 7.32
N GLY A 284 14.41 2.94 7.50
CA GLY A 284 14.61 1.60 6.94
C GLY A 284 13.68 0.55 7.57
N LYS A 285 13.29 -0.44 6.76
CA LYS A 285 12.39 -1.54 7.14
C LYS A 285 13.02 -2.87 6.70
N PRO A 286 13.76 -3.57 7.55
CA PRO A 286 14.53 -4.76 7.14
C PRO A 286 13.64 -5.90 6.60
N THR A 287 12.39 -5.99 7.04
CA THR A 287 11.42 -7.00 6.57
C THR A 287 10.99 -6.80 5.11
N TRP A 288 11.24 -5.63 4.51
CA TRP A 288 10.81 -5.34 3.13
C TRP A 288 11.78 -5.87 2.07
N GLY A 289 13.04 -6.09 2.43
CA GLY A 289 14.07 -6.59 1.51
C GLY A 289 13.80 -7.97 0.91
N PRO A 290 13.57 -9.01 1.72
CA PRO A 290 13.35 -10.38 1.24
C PRO A 290 12.19 -10.53 0.25
N PRO A 291 10.97 -10.00 0.50
CA PRO A 291 9.88 -10.08 -0.49
C PRO A 291 10.17 -9.27 -1.76
N ALA A 292 10.88 -8.14 -1.66
CA ALA A 292 11.29 -7.37 -2.82
C ALA A 292 12.27 -8.13 -3.72
N GLN A 293 13.25 -8.82 -3.14
CA GLN A 293 14.15 -9.71 -3.89
C GLN A 293 13.39 -10.86 -4.56
N ALA A 294 12.41 -11.46 -3.87
CA ALA A 294 11.58 -12.51 -4.45
C ALA A 294 10.79 -11.99 -5.66
N THR A 295 10.23 -10.78 -5.56
CA THR A 295 9.53 -10.11 -6.66
C THR A 295 10.42 -9.94 -7.89
N LEU A 296 11.65 -9.43 -7.71
CA LEU A 296 12.59 -9.26 -8.82
C LEU A 296 12.91 -10.60 -9.51
N ARG A 297 13.16 -11.66 -8.74
CA ARG A 297 13.39 -12.99 -9.30
C ARG A 297 12.20 -13.49 -10.15
N ARG A 298 10.97 -13.33 -9.65
CA ARG A 298 9.75 -13.72 -10.37
C ARG A 298 9.60 -12.97 -11.70
N LEU A 299 9.81 -11.65 -11.66
CA LEU A 299 9.69 -10.81 -12.86
C LEU A 299 10.69 -11.17 -13.93
N ILE A 300 11.96 -11.39 -13.57
CA ILE A 300 13.01 -11.81 -14.50
C ILE A 300 12.70 -13.20 -15.07
N ALA A 301 12.38 -14.17 -14.21
CA ALA A 301 12.11 -15.54 -14.63
C ALA A 301 10.91 -15.67 -15.59
N THR A 302 9.91 -14.80 -15.46
CA THR A 302 8.71 -14.79 -16.33
C THR A 302 8.91 -13.95 -17.61
N HIS A 303 9.95 -13.15 -17.71
CA HIS A 303 10.25 -12.35 -18.90
C HIS A 303 10.86 -13.20 -20.03
N HIS A 304 11.53 -14.28 -19.70
CA HIS A 304 12.19 -15.19 -20.64
C HIS A 304 11.27 -16.32 -21.15
N ARG A 305 10.00 -16.35 -20.76
CA ARG A 305 8.97 -17.31 -21.25
C ARG A 305 8.05 -16.65 -22.26
#